data_37346f6acf311020aa73efd7b20bf4b4
#
_entry.id   37346f6acf311020aa73efd7b20bf4b4
#
_cell.length_a   1.000
_cell.length_b   1.000
_cell.length_c   1.000
_cell.angle_alpha   90.00
_cell.angle_beta   90.00
_cell.angle_gamma   90.00
#
_symmetry.space_group_name_H-M   'P 1'
#
loop_
_entity.id
_entity.type
_entity.pdbx_description
1 polymer ?
#
loop_
_entity_poly.entity_id
_entity_poly.type
_entity_poly.pdbx_seq_one_letter_code
_entity_poly.pdbx_strand_id
1 'polypeptide(L)'
;MKNKSIAFDRQNLSRTHLVFSQFKSKQILVGYFTISNKPLVFTKRMLDKISNTLKKKLYQKGETHSGNDNLIIQGYLIAQIGKNYSEEALATKSINGNDLLTLAYEKVLEGANIFGGSYIWIEYEDVDRLREFYRKFGFTEIKDHTSENNLKMAILKI
;
A
#
# COMPACT_ATOMS: atom_id res chain seq x y z
N MET A 1 10.51 -2.66 -11.69
CA MET A 1 10.06 -2.05 -10.43
C MET A 1 10.76 -0.73 -10.10
N LYS A 2 12.09 -0.67 -10.06
CA LYS A 2 12.85 0.58 -9.82
C LYS A 2 12.46 1.74 -10.75
N ASN A 3 12.24 1.46 -12.04
CA ASN A 3 11.89 2.47 -13.03
C ASN A 3 10.50 3.12 -12.82
N LYS A 4 9.51 2.37 -12.34
CA LYS A 4 8.19 2.91 -12.02
C LYS A 4 8.24 3.87 -10.84
N SER A 5 8.95 3.51 -9.77
CA SER A 5 9.10 4.37 -8.60
C SER A 5 9.74 5.71 -8.96
N ILE A 6 10.82 5.69 -9.71
CA ILE A 6 11.52 6.91 -10.16
C ILE A 6 10.61 7.77 -11.07
N ALA A 7 9.86 7.14 -11.99
CA ALA A 7 8.94 7.86 -12.86
C ALA A 7 7.81 8.54 -12.07
N PHE A 8 7.20 7.86 -11.11
CA PHE A 8 6.15 8.43 -10.25
C PHE A 8 6.68 9.56 -9.35
N ASP A 9 7.88 9.41 -8.79
CA ASP A 9 8.50 10.49 -8.01
C ASP A 9 8.76 11.74 -8.85
N ARG A 10 9.25 11.60 -10.06
CA ARG A 10 9.47 12.72 -10.98
C ARG A 10 8.18 13.45 -11.37
N GLN A 11 7.07 12.72 -11.44
CA GLN A 11 5.75 13.28 -11.74
C GLN A 11 5.03 13.81 -10.47
N ASN A 12 5.66 13.77 -9.30
CA ASN A 12 5.05 14.09 -8.01
C ASN A 12 3.80 13.26 -7.66
N LEU A 13 3.66 12.08 -8.24
CA LEU A 13 2.54 11.18 -7.98
C LEU A 13 2.75 10.29 -6.76
N SER A 14 4.00 10.11 -6.34
CA SER A 14 4.38 9.29 -5.20
C SER A 14 5.65 9.80 -4.52
N ARG A 15 5.96 9.23 -3.36
CA ARG A 15 7.22 9.46 -2.65
C ARG A 15 7.83 8.15 -2.23
N THR A 16 9.10 7.96 -2.60
CA THR A 16 9.90 6.81 -2.16
C THR A 16 10.73 7.20 -0.94
N HIS A 17 10.59 6.42 0.11
CA HIS A 17 11.32 6.55 1.35
C HIS A 17 12.39 5.48 1.43
N LEU A 18 13.63 5.90 1.61
CA LEU A 18 14.77 5.01 1.84
C LEU A 18 14.93 4.77 3.33
N VAL A 19 15.16 3.52 3.71
CA VAL A 19 15.32 3.13 5.11
C VAL A 19 16.77 2.73 5.35
N PHE A 20 17.42 3.40 6.29
CA PHE A 20 18.80 3.17 6.65
C PHE A 20 18.90 2.62 8.07
N SER A 21 19.91 1.79 8.30
CA SER A 21 20.30 1.32 9.61
C SER A 21 21.74 1.74 9.92
N GLN A 22 21.99 2.10 11.16
CA GLN A 22 23.36 2.32 11.67
C GLN A 22 23.97 0.96 12.03
N PHE A 23 25.08 0.63 11.39
CA PHE A 23 25.83 -0.59 11.66
C PHE A 23 27.32 -0.34 11.55
N LYS A 24 28.09 -0.64 12.61
CA LYS A 24 29.55 -0.40 12.67
C LYS A 24 29.93 1.03 12.23
N SER A 25 29.24 2.03 12.78
CA SER A 25 29.45 3.47 12.50
C SER A 25 29.18 3.90 11.05
N LYS A 26 28.50 3.07 10.25
CA LYS A 26 28.06 3.38 8.89
C LYS A 26 26.55 3.37 8.77
N GLN A 27 26.01 4.22 7.88
CA GLN A 27 24.62 4.12 7.45
C GLN A 27 24.52 3.16 6.29
N ILE A 28 23.69 2.12 6.44
CA ILE A 28 23.49 1.09 5.44
C ILE A 28 22.02 1.12 5.00
N LEU A 29 21.80 1.19 3.68
CA LEU A 29 20.46 1.09 3.11
C LEU A 29 19.93 -0.32 3.32
N VAL A 30 18.85 -0.48 4.10
CA VAL A 30 18.27 -1.78 4.43
C VAL A 30 16.94 -2.07 3.73
N GLY A 31 16.28 -1.03 3.23
CA GLY A 31 15.04 -1.19 2.50
C GLY A 31 14.46 0.12 1.99
N TYR A 32 13.29 0.04 1.37
CA TYR A 32 12.55 1.19 0.89
C TYR A 32 11.05 0.90 0.84
N PHE A 33 10.26 1.94 0.79
CA PHE A 33 8.83 1.87 0.46
C PHE A 33 8.39 3.12 -0.30
N THR A 34 7.35 2.95 -1.11
CA THR A 34 6.79 4.05 -1.92
C THR A 34 5.33 4.25 -1.57
N ILE A 35 4.96 5.49 -1.28
CA ILE A 35 3.60 5.90 -0.94
C ILE A 35 3.09 6.88 -1.98
N SER A 36 1.84 6.73 -2.36
CA SER A 36 1.11 7.67 -3.21
C SER A 36 -0.21 8.08 -2.55
N ASN A 37 -0.50 9.37 -2.53
CA ASN A 37 -1.85 9.86 -2.19
C ASN A 37 -2.74 9.61 -3.40
N LYS A 38 -3.34 8.44 -3.45
CA LYS A 38 -4.15 7.99 -4.58
C LYS A 38 -5.48 7.43 -4.08
N PRO A 39 -6.60 7.99 -4.55
CA PRO A 39 -7.90 7.48 -4.16
C PRO A 39 -8.10 6.06 -4.67
N LEU A 40 -8.83 5.29 -3.88
CA LEU A 40 -9.27 3.95 -4.24
C LEU A 40 -10.60 4.06 -4.97
N VAL A 41 -10.69 3.47 -6.14
CA VAL A 41 -11.90 3.47 -6.97
C VAL A 41 -12.50 2.08 -7.01
N PHE A 42 -13.72 1.95 -6.50
CA PHE A 42 -14.52 0.74 -6.62
C PHE A 42 -15.51 0.87 -7.76
N THR A 43 -15.39 0.01 -8.75
CA THR A 43 -16.43 -0.14 -9.79
C THR A 43 -17.63 -0.86 -9.21
N LYS A 44 -18.79 -0.73 -9.84
CA LYS A 44 -19.99 -1.49 -9.48
C LYS A 44 -19.71 -2.99 -9.40
N ARG A 45 -18.97 -3.53 -10.37
CA ARG A 45 -18.58 -4.94 -10.41
C ARG A 45 -17.76 -5.37 -9.18
N MET A 46 -16.85 -4.53 -8.70
CA MET A 46 -16.09 -4.79 -7.47
C MET A 46 -17.00 -4.75 -6.24
N LEU A 47 -17.88 -3.76 -6.17
CA LEU A 47 -18.82 -3.61 -5.07
C LEU A 47 -19.82 -4.78 -4.95
N ASP A 48 -20.18 -5.39 -6.05
CA ASP A 48 -21.09 -6.55 -6.07
C ASP A 48 -20.44 -7.83 -5.53
N LYS A 49 -19.11 -7.88 -5.48
CA LYS A 49 -18.33 -9.03 -5.02
C LYS A 49 -17.90 -8.97 -3.55
N ILE A 50 -18.02 -7.83 -2.91
CA ILE A 50 -17.66 -7.66 -1.50
C ILE A 50 -18.87 -7.86 -0.58
N SER A 51 -18.59 -8.15 0.71
CA SER A 51 -19.65 -8.33 1.70
C SER A 51 -20.47 -7.05 1.92
N ASN A 52 -21.74 -7.19 2.24
CA ASN A 52 -22.61 -6.06 2.53
C ASN A 52 -22.09 -5.20 3.69
N THR A 53 -21.46 -5.82 4.68
CA THR A 53 -20.85 -5.11 5.81
C THR A 53 -19.72 -4.21 5.36
N LEU A 54 -18.80 -4.72 4.53
CA LEU A 54 -17.72 -3.92 3.97
C LEU A 54 -18.26 -2.83 3.03
N LYS A 55 -19.22 -3.18 2.17
CA LYS A 55 -19.88 -2.23 1.26
C LYS A 55 -20.46 -1.02 2.01
N LYS A 56 -21.18 -1.25 3.10
CA LYS A 56 -21.72 -0.16 3.94
C LYS A 56 -20.62 0.72 4.51
N LYS A 57 -19.54 0.14 5.02
CA LYS A 57 -18.39 0.90 5.56
C LYS A 57 -17.72 1.77 4.49
N LEU A 58 -17.59 1.25 3.26
CA LEU A 58 -17.00 1.98 2.14
C LEU A 58 -17.88 3.15 1.72
N TYR A 59 -19.20 2.95 1.61
CA TYR A 59 -20.15 4.02 1.27
C TYR A 59 -20.20 5.16 2.32
N GLN A 60 -19.89 4.87 3.57
CA GLN A 60 -19.81 5.91 4.62
C GLN A 60 -18.60 6.84 4.45
N LYS A 61 -17.60 6.42 3.70
CA LYS A 61 -16.31 7.12 3.56
C LYS A 61 -16.01 7.55 2.12
N GLY A 62 -16.81 7.10 1.17
CA GLY A 62 -16.62 7.37 -0.24
C GLY A 62 -17.68 8.27 -0.83
N GLU A 63 -17.39 8.78 -2.01
CA GLU A 63 -18.30 9.58 -2.82
C GLU A 63 -18.60 8.84 -4.13
N THR A 64 -19.87 8.84 -4.52
CA THR A 64 -20.27 8.22 -5.79
C THR A 64 -20.06 9.19 -6.93
N HIS A 65 -19.35 8.74 -7.96
CA HIS A 65 -19.16 9.54 -9.16
C HIS A 65 -20.45 9.57 -10.00
N SER A 66 -20.92 10.77 -10.34
CA SER A 66 -22.21 10.98 -11.01
C SER A 66 -22.31 10.41 -12.44
N GLY A 67 -21.19 10.05 -13.06
CA GLY A 67 -21.18 9.62 -14.47
C GLY A 67 -21.13 8.10 -14.68
N ASN A 68 -20.69 7.32 -13.68
CA ASN A 68 -20.44 5.88 -13.85
C ASN A 68 -20.72 5.02 -12.62
N ASP A 69 -21.34 5.55 -11.59
CA ASP A 69 -21.64 4.87 -10.32
C ASP A 69 -20.44 4.26 -9.60
N ASN A 70 -19.23 4.70 -9.92
CA ASN A 70 -18.03 4.30 -9.18
C ASN A 70 -18.01 4.95 -7.80
N LEU A 71 -17.60 4.19 -6.81
CA LEU A 71 -17.34 4.71 -5.47
C LEU A 71 -15.88 5.10 -5.35
N ILE A 72 -15.63 6.36 -5.04
CA ILE A 72 -14.28 6.91 -4.86
C ILE A 72 -14.03 7.15 -3.38
N ILE A 73 -12.95 6.60 -2.86
CA ILE A 73 -12.57 6.72 -1.46
C ILE A 73 -11.19 7.35 -1.39
N GLN A 74 -11.08 8.46 -0.67
CA GLN A 74 -9.79 9.10 -0.42
C GLN A 74 -8.91 8.17 0.41
N GLY A 75 -7.69 7.96 -0.04
CA GLY A 75 -6.78 7.03 0.58
C GLY A 75 -5.37 7.08 0.03
N TYR A 76 -4.58 6.13 0.44
CA TYR A 76 -3.15 6.06 0.12
C TYR A 76 -2.81 4.68 -0.44
N LEU A 77 -2.04 4.68 -1.50
CA LEU A 77 -1.46 3.47 -2.08
C LEU A 77 -0.05 3.28 -1.52
N ILE A 78 0.21 2.13 -0.90
CA ILE A 78 1.58 1.66 -0.72
C ILE A 78 1.95 0.90 -1.98
N ALA A 79 2.67 1.58 -2.87
CA ALA A 79 2.92 1.10 -4.23
C ALA A 79 4.03 0.05 -4.29
N GLN A 80 5.03 0.19 -3.43
CA GLN A 80 6.19 -0.69 -3.38
C GLN A 80 6.73 -0.80 -1.96
N ILE A 81 7.20 -2.00 -1.62
CA ILE A 81 8.00 -2.28 -0.43
C ILE A 81 9.12 -3.22 -0.86
N GLY A 82 10.34 -2.89 -0.52
CA GLY A 82 11.49 -3.70 -0.85
C GLY A 82 12.54 -3.72 0.24
N LYS A 83 13.03 -4.92 0.56
CA LYS A 83 14.18 -5.13 1.45
C LYS A 83 15.46 -5.18 0.62
N ASN A 84 16.54 -4.62 1.13
CA ASN A 84 17.86 -4.79 0.56
C ASN A 84 18.44 -6.13 1.00
N TYR A 85 18.74 -7.00 0.05
CA TYR A 85 19.31 -8.34 0.29
C TYR A 85 20.82 -8.41 0.08
N SER A 86 21.53 -7.27 0.02
CA SER A 86 22.98 -7.27 0.02
C SER A 86 23.54 -7.89 1.30
N GLU A 87 24.73 -8.49 1.24
CA GLU A 87 25.38 -9.09 2.41
C GLU A 87 25.53 -8.09 3.56
N GLU A 88 25.88 -6.85 3.24
CA GLU A 88 26.05 -5.76 4.20
C GLU A 88 24.71 -5.41 4.88
N ALA A 89 23.61 -5.30 4.12
CA ALA A 89 22.29 -5.04 4.68
C ALA A 89 21.77 -6.20 5.52
N LEU A 90 21.96 -7.44 5.09
CA LEU A 90 21.56 -8.64 5.83
C LEU A 90 22.35 -8.79 7.13
N ALA A 91 23.63 -8.41 7.15
CA ALA A 91 24.47 -8.45 8.34
C ALA A 91 23.95 -7.52 9.46
N THR A 92 23.22 -6.45 9.14
CA THR A 92 22.63 -5.54 10.15
C THR A 92 21.56 -6.23 10.98
N LYS A 93 20.85 -7.22 10.45
CA LYS A 93 19.67 -7.88 11.07
C LYS A 93 18.62 -6.87 11.61
N SER A 94 18.61 -5.66 11.06
CA SER A 94 17.90 -4.53 11.65
C SER A 94 16.44 -4.43 11.21
N ILE A 95 16.07 -5.04 10.08
CA ILE A 95 14.74 -4.85 9.52
C ILE A 95 14.24 -6.10 8.79
N ASN A 96 12.95 -6.37 8.91
CA ASN A 96 12.23 -7.38 8.16
C ASN A 96 11.09 -6.74 7.34
N GLY A 97 10.36 -7.53 6.59
CA GLY A 97 9.24 -7.02 5.76
C GLY A 97 8.13 -6.37 6.59
N ASN A 98 7.83 -6.91 7.76
CA ASN A 98 6.82 -6.34 8.66
C ASN A 98 7.25 -4.98 9.21
N ASP A 99 8.53 -4.80 9.51
CA ASP A 99 9.08 -3.51 9.95
C ASP A 99 8.94 -2.45 8.85
N LEU A 100 9.24 -2.79 7.60
CA LEU A 100 9.08 -1.91 6.45
C LEU A 100 7.62 -1.52 6.23
N LEU A 101 6.70 -2.48 6.34
CA LEU A 101 5.27 -2.21 6.22
C LEU A 101 4.76 -1.32 7.36
N THR A 102 5.26 -1.52 8.57
CA THR A 102 4.94 -0.68 9.72
C THR A 102 5.41 0.75 9.50
N LEU A 103 6.64 0.96 9.03
CA LEU A 103 7.15 2.29 8.70
C LEU A 103 6.32 2.98 7.60
N ALA A 104 5.94 2.24 6.57
CA ALA A 104 5.07 2.75 5.50
C ALA A 104 3.69 3.15 6.06
N TYR A 105 3.11 2.32 6.92
CA TYR A 105 1.85 2.59 7.60
C TYR A 105 1.93 3.87 8.46
N GLU A 106 2.96 4.03 9.25
CA GLU A 106 3.18 5.23 10.08
C GLU A 106 3.29 6.49 9.23
N LYS A 107 3.99 6.43 8.09
CA LYS A 107 4.06 7.55 7.14
C LYS A 107 2.72 7.90 6.52
N VAL A 108 1.91 6.90 6.21
CA VAL A 108 0.54 7.12 5.73
C VAL A 108 -0.29 7.80 6.81
N LEU A 109 -0.18 7.39 8.08
CA LEU A 109 -0.90 8.05 9.18
C LEU A 109 -0.50 9.52 9.33
N GLU A 110 0.78 9.86 9.19
CA GLU A 110 1.21 11.27 9.17
C GLU A 110 0.51 12.04 8.05
N GLY A 111 0.47 11.50 6.83
CA GLY A 111 -0.23 12.10 5.69
C GLY A 111 -1.73 12.22 5.93
N ALA A 112 -2.36 11.19 6.46
CA ALA A 112 -3.79 11.17 6.75
C ALA A 112 -4.18 12.20 7.83
N ASN A 113 -3.34 12.44 8.80
CA ASN A 113 -3.56 13.48 9.82
C ASN A 113 -3.52 14.90 9.24
N ILE A 114 -2.79 15.10 8.14
CA ILE A 114 -2.68 16.42 7.47
C ILE A 114 -3.76 16.59 6.39
N PHE A 115 -3.96 15.59 5.56
CA PHE A 115 -4.77 15.68 4.34
C PHE A 115 -6.08 14.89 4.40
N GLY A 116 -6.33 14.14 5.47
CA GLY A 116 -7.44 13.19 5.53
C GLY A 116 -7.14 11.92 4.74
N GLY A 117 -8.17 11.10 4.57
CA GLY A 117 -8.10 9.78 3.96
C GLY A 117 -8.53 8.71 4.95
N SER A 118 -9.15 7.65 4.45
CA SER A 118 -9.80 6.65 5.31
C SER A 118 -9.25 5.25 5.11
N TYR A 119 -8.53 5.01 4.03
CA TYR A 119 -8.03 3.67 3.68
C TYR A 119 -6.63 3.72 3.12
N ILE A 120 -5.87 2.67 3.42
CA ILE A 120 -4.65 2.29 2.72
C ILE A 120 -5.02 1.14 1.80
N TRP A 121 -4.46 1.11 0.62
CA TRP A 121 -4.61 -0.01 -0.29
C TRP A 121 -3.29 -0.41 -0.92
N ILE A 122 -3.21 -1.67 -1.30
CA ILE A 122 -2.02 -2.29 -1.88
C ILE A 122 -2.44 -3.19 -3.05
N GLU A 123 -1.50 -3.37 -3.97
CA GLU A 123 -1.58 -4.39 -5.01
C GLU A 123 -0.37 -5.32 -4.87
N TYR A 124 -0.58 -6.62 -5.01
CA TYR A 124 0.47 -7.63 -4.84
C TYR A 124 0.23 -8.83 -5.74
N GLU A 125 1.31 -9.56 -6.04
CA GLU A 125 1.24 -10.79 -6.83
C GLU A 125 0.41 -11.85 -6.11
N ASP A 126 -0.36 -12.64 -6.87
CA ASP A 126 -1.20 -13.71 -6.34
C ASP A 126 -0.36 -14.90 -5.86
N VAL A 127 0.35 -14.69 -4.77
CA VAL A 127 1.22 -15.65 -4.10
C VAL A 127 0.77 -15.79 -2.65
N ASP A 128 0.60 -17.02 -2.17
CA ASP A 128 0.09 -17.29 -0.83
C ASP A 128 0.90 -16.62 0.28
N ARG A 129 2.24 -16.58 0.13
CA ARG A 129 3.13 -15.92 1.08
C ARG A 129 2.81 -14.43 1.24
N LEU A 130 2.55 -13.72 0.14
CA LEU A 130 2.21 -12.29 0.16
C LEU A 130 0.81 -12.07 0.70
N ARG A 131 -0.15 -12.90 0.29
CA ARG A 131 -1.52 -12.84 0.82
C ARG A 131 -1.53 -12.98 2.34
N GLU A 132 -0.83 -13.96 2.86
CA GLU A 132 -0.73 -14.22 4.30
C GLU A 132 0.00 -13.08 5.03
N PHE A 133 1.07 -12.55 4.45
CA PHE A 133 1.83 -11.43 5.00
C PHE A 133 0.95 -10.20 5.19
N TYR A 134 0.21 -9.79 4.17
CA TYR A 134 -0.67 -8.63 4.25
C TYR A 134 -1.89 -8.89 5.13
N ARG A 135 -2.46 -10.09 5.07
CA ARG A 135 -3.57 -10.48 5.93
C ARG A 135 -3.20 -10.40 7.41
N LYS A 136 -2.04 -10.90 7.79
CA LYS A 136 -1.56 -10.84 9.19
C LYS A 136 -1.35 -9.42 9.67
N PHE A 137 -0.96 -8.51 8.80
CA PHE A 137 -0.83 -7.10 9.15
C PHE A 137 -2.19 -6.42 9.39
N GLY A 138 -3.27 -6.96 8.83
CA GLY A 138 -4.63 -6.46 9.01
C GLY A 138 -5.33 -6.05 7.72
N PHE A 139 -4.70 -6.23 6.57
CA PHE A 139 -5.33 -5.97 5.27
C PHE A 139 -6.41 -7.00 4.96
N THR A 140 -7.48 -6.53 4.33
CA THR A 140 -8.57 -7.36 3.80
C THR A 140 -8.45 -7.42 2.28
N GLU A 141 -8.29 -8.62 1.73
CA GLU A 141 -8.28 -8.82 0.27
C GLU A 141 -9.67 -8.59 -0.31
N ILE A 142 -9.71 -7.90 -1.45
CA ILE A 142 -10.92 -7.78 -2.26
C ILE A 142 -11.03 -9.07 -3.09
N LYS A 143 -11.91 -9.96 -2.66
CA LYS A 143 -12.10 -11.27 -3.30
C LYS A 143 -12.55 -11.12 -4.75
N ASP A 144 -12.15 -12.07 -5.56
CA ASP A 144 -12.51 -12.17 -6.98
C ASP A 144 -12.19 -10.92 -7.82
N HIS A 145 -11.33 -10.06 -7.30
CA HIS A 145 -10.79 -8.92 -8.01
C HIS A 145 -9.34 -9.17 -8.42
N THR A 146 -9.05 -8.91 -9.67
CA THR A 146 -7.69 -8.89 -10.20
C THR A 146 -7.55 -7.62 -11.03
N SER A 147 -6.48 -6.87 -10.80
CA SER A 147 -6.19 -5.65 -11.55
C SER A 147 -5.80 -5.95 -12.99
N GLU A 148 -5.70 -4.93 -13.82
CA GLU A 148 -5.24 -5.05 -15.22
C GLU A 148 -3.84 -5.68 -15.32
N ASN A 149 -3.03 -5.57 -14.28
CA ASN A 149 -1.68 -6.16 -14.19
C ASN A 149 -1.68 -7.57 -13.54
N ASN A 150 -2.82 -8.22 -13.40
CA ASN A 150 -2.99 -9.50 -12.70
C ASN A 150 -2.57 -9.48 -11.23
N LEU A 151 -2.69 -8.34 -10.57
CA LEU A 151 -2.39 -8.19 -9.16
C LEU A 151 -3.65 -8.31 -8.30
N LYS A 152 -3.51 -8.89 -7.13
CA LYS A 152 -4.54 -8.85 -6.08
C LYS A 152 -4.53 -7.50 -5.40
N MET A 153 -5.68 -7.11 -4.86
CA MET A 153 -5.85 -5.87 -4.10
C MET A 153 -6.29 -6.17 -2.68
N ALA A 154 -5.73 -5.46 -1.74
CA ALA A 154 -6.18 -5.49 -0.35
C ALA A 154 -6.26 -4.07 0.24
N ILE A 155 -7.12 -3.90 1.22
CA ILE A 155 -7.39 -2.61 1.86
C ILE A 155 -7.24 -2.72 3.37
N LEU A 156 -6.84 -1.62 4.00
CA LEU A 156 -6.77 -1.44 5.44
C LEU A 156 -7.40 -0.11 5.81
N LYS A 157 -8.36 -0.12 6.73
CA LYS A 157 -8.95 1.11 7.25
C LYS A 157 -7.97 1.80 8.20
N ILE A 158 -7.83 3.09 8.01
CA ILE A 158 -7.07 3.95 8.93
C ILE A 158 -7.97 4.40 10.08
#